data_e2c79ac8cdf88366b175e61b02ddbd33
#
_entry.id   e2c79ac8cdf88366b175e61b02ddbd33
#
_cell.length_a   1.000
_cell.length_b   1.000
_cell.length_c   1.000
_cell.angle_alpha   90.00
_cell.angle_beta   90.00
_cell.angle_gamma   90.00
#
_symmetry.space_group_name_H-M   'P 1'
#
loop_
_entity.id
_entity.type
_entity.pdbx_description
1 polymer ?
#
loop_
_entity_poly.entity_id
_entity_poly.type
_entity_poly.pdbx_seq_one_letter_code
_entity_poly.pdbx_strand_id
1 'polypeptide(L)'
;MSFIADKVVMDGLTYDDVLLIPAYSEVLPKAVELSTRFSRNITLNIPFVTAAMDTVTEAQMAIAIAREGGIGVIHKNMSIEEQARQVAIVKRAENGMIYDPVTIKRGSTVKDALDIMSEYKIGGIPVVDDENYLVGIVTNRDLRFEKDMNKRIDEVMTKENIVTTEQGTDMETASKILQENKIEKLPVVDKDGKLIGLITYKDITKAKDKPMACKDSKGRLRVAAGVGVTADTLQRMEALVNAGADAIVIDTAHGHSLSVIEKLKEAKQKFPGIDIVVGNIATGEAAKMLVEAGADAVKVGIGPGSICTTRVVAGIGVPQITAVMDCYAVAKEYGIPIIADGGIKYSGDMTKALAAGANVCMMGSIFAGCDEAPGTFELYQGRKYKVYRGMGSLAAMENGSKDRYFQEGAKKLVPEGVEGRVPYKGPLADTIYQMVGGLRSGMGYVGCANIPEMHEKAQFVRITGAGLKESHPHDIQITKEAPNYRQEN
;
A
#
# COMPACT_ATOMS: atom_id res chain seq x y z
N MET A 1 -0.73 -10.69 47.13
CA MET A 1 -0.32 -11.27 45.83
C MET A 1 1.21 -11.23 45.73
N SER A 2 1.83 -12.17 45.04
CA SER A 2 3.30 -12.19 44.90
C SER A 2 3.73 -11.08 43.96
N PHE A 3 4.81 -10.34 44.25
CA PHE A 3 5.42 -9.33 43.37
C PHE A 3 5.65 -9.85 41.97
N ILE A 4 6.00 -11.13 41.82
CA ILE A 4 6.20 -11.77 40.51
C ILE A 4 4.89 -11.84 39.73
N ALA A 5 3.77 -12.22 40.32
CA ALA A 5 2.47 -12.29 39.68
C ALA A 5 1.97 -10.93 39.20
N ASP A 6 2.34 -9.85 39.91
CA ASP A 6 1.99 -8.48 39.51
C ASP A 6 2.89 -7.92 38.39
N LYS A 7 4.05 -8.53 38.15
CA LYS A 7 5.03 -8.06 37.15
C LYS A 7 5.05 -8.89 35.87
N VAL A 8 4.81 -10.19 35.95
CA VAL A 8 4.73 -11.10 34.79
C VAL A 8 3.26 -11.41 34.55
N VAL A 9 2.62 -10.61 33.70
CA VAL A 9 1.17 -10.61 33.50
C VAL A 9 0.68 -11.56 32.42
N MET A 10 1.55 -11.98 31.51
CA MET A 10 1.18 -12.88 30.41
C MET A 10 2.39 -13.62 29.81
N ASP A 11 2.14 -14.73 29.15
CA ASP A 11 3.07 -15.39 28.25
C ASP A 11 2.93 -14.81 26.83
N GLY A 12 4.04 -14.46 26.19
CA GLY A 12 4.05 -13.91 24.83
C GLY A 12 4.33 -14.97 23.78
N LEU A 13 3.50 -15.02 22.73
CA LEU A 13 3.66 -15.93 21.59
C LEU A 13 3.95 -15.15 20.32
N THR A 14 4.97 -15.57 19.57
CA THR A 14 5.27 -15.11 18.21
C THR A 14 4.80 -16.13 17.17
N TYR A 15 4.99 -15.84 15.88
CA TYR A 15 4.60 -16.75 14.79
C TYR A 15 5.30 -18.10 14.88
N ASP A 16 6.54 -18.13 15.38
CA ASP A 16 7.34 -19.36 15.49
C ASP A 16 6.95 -20.23 16.71
N ASP A 17 6.15 -19.72 17.62
CA ASP A 17 5.70 -20.46 18.82
C ASP A 17 4.41 -21.26 18.62
N VAL A 18 3.75 -21.10 17.47
CA VAL A 18 2.43 -21.70 17.23
C VAL A 18 2.32 -22.26 15.81
N LEU A 19 1.45 -23.26 15.66
CA LEU A 19 0.91 -23.69 14.37
C LEU A 19 -0.61 -23.67 14.41
N LEU A 20 -1.25 -23.53 13.25
CA LEU A 20 -2.69 -23.69 13.12
C LEU A 20 -3.05 -25.17 13.07
N ILE A 21 -4.10 -25.56 13.78
CA ILE A 21 -4.61 -26.92 13.80
C ILE A 21 -5.44 -27.16 12.53
N PRO A 22 -5.13 -28.18 11.71
CA PRO A 22 -5.99 -28.55 10.59
C PRO A 22 -7.40 -28.92 11.05
N ALA A 23 -8.42 -28.48 10.30
CA ALA A 23 -9.80 -28.76 10.60
C ALA A 23 -10.49 -29.43 9.40
N TYR A 24 -11.69 -30.00 9.64
CA TYR A 24 -12.53 -30.46 8.55
C TYR A 24 -12.83 -29.31 7.57
N SER A 25 -12.65 -29.56 6.28
CA SER A 25 -12.75 -28.53 5.27
C SER A 25 -13.56 -29.02 4.05
N GLU A 26 -14.53 -28.19 3.66
CA GLU A 26 -15.23 -28.26 2.38
C GLU A 26 -14.77 -27.13 1.43
N VAL A 27 -13.76 -26.35 1.85
CA VAL A 27 -13.27 -25.17 1.16
C VAL A 27 -12.03 -25.51 0.34
N LEU A 28 -12.15 -25.40 -0.98
CA LEU A 28 -10.99 -25.53 -1.85
C LEU A 28 -10.19 -24.21 -1.88
N PRO A 29 -8.84 -24.24 -1.92
CA PRO A 29 -8.01 -23.03 -1.92
C PRO A 29 -8.41 -22.00 -2.99
N LYS A 30 -8.85 -22.44 -4.18
CA LYS A 30 -9.32 -21.56 -5.27
C LYS A 30 -10.61 -20.81 -4.96
N ALA A 31 -11.43 -21.32 -4.04
CA ALA A 31 -12.73 -20.76 -3.67
C ALA A 31 -12.65 -19.80 -2.46
N VAL A 32 -11.46 -19.68 -1.83
CA VAL A 32 -11.25 -18.79 -0.68
C VAL A 32 -11.38 -17.33 -1.12
N GLU A 33 -12.16 -16.55 -0.37
CA GLU A 33 -12.29 -15.10 -0.52
C GLU A 33 -11.30 -14.39 0.40
N LEU A 34 -10.48 -13.52 -0.18
CA LEU A 34 -9.43 -12.79 0.53
C LEU A 34 -9.77 -11.31 0.78
N SER A 35 -10.96 -10.87 0.35
CA SER A 35 -11.37 -9.48 0.58
C SER A 35 -11.51 -9.19 2.08
N THR A 36 -11.04 -8.02 2.50
CA THR A 36 -10.97 -7.65 3.91
C THR A 36 -10.90 -6.15 4.10
N ARG A 37 -11.20 -5.67 5.30
CA ARG A 37 -11.13 -4.25 5.64
C ARG A 37 -9.71 -3.83 6.03
N PHE A 38 -9.20 -2.79 5.38
CA PHE A 38 -8.00 -2.06 5.78
C PHE A 38 -8.28 -1.03 6.88
N SER A 39 -9.40 -0.35 6.73
CA SER A 39 -9.91 0.65 7.68
C SER A 39 -11.45 0.59 7.71
N ARG A 40 -12.07 1.49 8.46
CA ARG A 40 -13.53 1.52 8.60
C ARG A 40 -14.26 1.51 7.25
N ASN A 41 -13.77 2.31 6.29
CA ASN A 41 -14.44 2.54 5.00
C ASN A 41 -13.67 2.00 3.79
N ILE A 42 -12.50 1.39 3.99
CA ILE A 42 -11.66 0.88 2.90
C ILE A 42 -11.57 -0.63 2.96
N THR A 43 -12.01 -1.28 1.89
CA THR A 43 -11.86 -2.72 1.66
C THR A 43 -10.76 -2.97 0.65
N LEU A 44 -9.93 -3.98 0.89
CA LEU A 44 -8.92 -4.52 -0.02
C LEU A 44 -9.40 -5.85 -0.59
N ASN A 45 -8.92 -6.21 -1.76
CA ASN A 45 -9.23 -7.50 -2.40
C ASN A 45 -8.27 -8.63 -1.95
N ILE A 46 -7.11 -8.26 -1.39
CA ILE A 46 -6.18 -9.16 -0.70
C ILE A 46 -5.67 -8.50 0.59
N PRO A 47 -5.34 -9.25 1.65
CA PRO A 47 -4.97 -8.71 2.96
C PRO A 47 -3.52 -8.20 3.04
N PHE A 48 -3.01 -7.50 2.02
CA PHE A 48 -1.61 -7.13 1.90
C PHE A 48 -1.43 -5.60 1.92
N VAL A 49 -0.53 -5.14 2.78
CA VAL A 49 -0.15 -3.72 2.89
C VAL A 49 1.37 -3.60 2.81
N THR A 50 1.89 -2.71 1.98
CA THR A 50 3.33 -2.42 1.95
C THR A 50 3.68 -1.32 2.95
N ALA A 51 4.75 -1.56 3.73
CA ALA A 51 5.11 -0.73 4.88
C ALA A 51 5.58 0.68 4.48
N ALA A 52 5.27 1.66 5.33
CA ALA A 52 5.66 3.06 5.19
C ALA A 52 7.16 3.28 5.47
N MET A 53 8.02 2.66 4.67
CA MET A 53 9.47 2.69 4.85
C MET A 53 10.15 3.20 3.58
N ASP A 54 11.21 4.00 3.74
CA ASP A 54 11.91 4.67 2.63
C ASP A 54 12.71 3.73 1.71
N THR A 55 12.79 2.45 2.04
CA THR A 55 13.32 1.38 1.18
C THR A 55 12.25 0.38 0.73
N VAL A 56 10.95 0.66 0.97
CA VAL A 56 9.84 -0.24 0.63
C VAL A 56 8.79 0.42 -0.24
N THR A 57 8.20 1.55 0.18
CA THR A 57 6.99 2.07 -0.47
C THR A 57 7.10 3.52 -0.92
N GLU A 58 7.28 3.69 -2.21
CA GLU A 58 7.01 4.90 -2.98
C GLU A 58 5.96 4.60 -4.06
N ALA A 59 5.71 5.54 -4.98
CA ALA A 59 4.63 5.43 -5.97
C ALA A 59 4.66 4.12 -6.77
N GLN A 60 5.83 3.62 -7.20
CA GLN A 60 5.95 2.40 -8.00
C GLN A 60 5.45 1.18 -7.22
N MET A 61 5.89 1.01 -5.97
CA MET A 61 5.44 -0.06 -5.10
C MET A 61 3.94 0.07 -4.78
N ALA A 62 3.46 1.30 -4.48
CA ALA A 62 2.05 1.55 -4.18
C ALA A 62 1.15 1.23 -5.38
N ILE A 63 1.57 1.55 -6.61
CA ILE A 63 0.88 1.16 -7.85
C ILE A 63 0.84 -0.36 -8.00
N ALA A 64 1.98 -1.01 -7.84
CA ALA A 64 2.10 -2.46 -8.04
C ALA A 64 1.21 -3.23 -7.05
N ILE A 65 1.27 -2.91 -5.75
CA ILE A 65 0.45 -3.60 -4.75
C ILE A 65 -1.05 -3.31 -4.92
N ALA A 66 -1.44 -2.10 -5.30
CA ALA A 66 -2.83 -1.77 -5.55
C ALA A 66 -3.39 -2.53 -6.77
N ARG A 67 -2.58 -2.76 -7.81
CA ARG A 67 -2.92 -3.61 -8.97
C ARG A 67 -3.19 -5.06 -8.59
N GLU A 68 -2.48 -5.57 -7.61
CA GLU A 68 -2.69 -6.93 -7.10
C GLU A 68 -3.85 -7.02 -6.09
N GLY A 69 -4.43 -5.88 -5.68
CA GLY A 69 -5.60 -5.83 -4.80
C GLY A 69 -5.32 -5.42 -3.35
N GLY A 70 -4.09 -5.09 -3.01
CA GLY A 70 -3.66 -4.55 -1.72
C GLY A 70 -3.61 -3.02 -1.69
N ILE A 71 -2.85 -2.46 -0.74
CA ILE A 71 -2.63 -1.01 -0.64
C ILE A 71 -1.19 -0.71 -0.20
N GLY A 72 -0.60 0.34 -0.76
CA GLY A 72 0.70 0.85 -0.33
C GLY A 72 0.56 2.06 0.60
N VAL A 73 1.44 2.13 1.60
CA VAL A 73 1.56 3.30 2.47
C VAL A 73 2.84 4.05 2.13
N ILE A 74 2.71 5.20 1.45
CA ILE A 74 3.87 6.01 1.07
C ILE A 74 4.52 6.61 2.32
N HIS A 75 5.84 6.44 2.43
CA HIS A 75 6.61 6.91 3.58
C HIS A 75 6.72 8.45 3.64
N LYS A 76 7.03 8.98 4.82
CA LYS A 76 7.14 10.43 5.08
C LYS A 76 8.57 11.00 5.03
N ASN A 77 9.60 10.16 4.80
CA ASN A 77 11.00 10.61 4.72
C ASN A 77 11.27 11.37 3.41
N MET A 78 10.50 12.40 3.17
CA MET A 78 10.58 13.32 2.03
C MET A 78 9.82 14.60 2.34
N SER A 79 9.95 15.65 1.53
CA SER A 79 9.19 16.87 1.70
C SER A 79 7.68 16.63 1.57
N ILE A 80 6.86 17.56 2.05
CA ILE A 80 5.39 17.50 1.94
C ILE A 80 4.98 17.44 0.47
N GLU A 81 5.60 18.28 -0.37
CA GLU A 81 5.33 18.39 -1.80
C GLU A 81 5.67 17.10 -2.53
N GLU A 82 6.84 16.49 -2.20
CA GLU A 82 7.27 15.25 -2.83
C GLU A 82 6.35 14.08 -2.43
N GLN A 83 5.95 13.96 -1.16
CA GLN A 83 5.03 12.92 -0.72
C GLN A 83 3.65 13.08 -1.39
N ALA A 84 3.14 14.30 -1.49
CA ALA A 84 1.89 14.60 -2.21
C ALA A 84 2.02 14.26 -3.71
N ARG A 85 3.18 14.56 -4.33
CA ARG A 85 3.49 14.17 -5.71
C ARG A 85 3.46 12.65 -5.90
N GLN A 86 4.05 11.88 -4.97
CA GLN A 86 4.03 10.42 -5.01
C GLN A 86 2.58 9.90 -4.95
N VAL A 87 1.74 10.43 -4.06
CA VAL A 87 0.30 10.10 -4.00
C VAL A 87 -0.38 10.41 -5.34
N ALA A 88 -0.16 11.59 -5.90
CA ALA A 88 -0.76 12.01 -7.17
C ALA A 88 -0.34 11.08 -8.34
N ILE A 89 0.90 10.59 -8.36
CA ILE A 89 1.38 9.61 -9.34
C ILE A 89 0.55 8.32 -9.26
N VAL A 90 0.30 7.79 -8.04
CA VAL A 90 -0.53 6.59 -7.87
C VAL A 90 -1.95 6.84 -8.35
N LYS A 91 -2.56 7.96 -7.98
CA LYS A 91 -3.93 8.31 -8.38
C LYS A 91 -4.10 8.50 -9.89
N ARG A 92 -3.03 8.82 -10.61
CA ARG A 92 -3.01 8.95 -12.08
C ARG A 92 -2.64 7.66 -12.81
N ALA A 93 -2.08 6.66 -12.13
CA ALA A 93 -1.51 5.47 -12.77
C ALA A 93 -2.55 4.58 -13.47
N GLU A 94 -3.75 4.49 -12.93
CA GLU A 94 -4.90 3.81 -13.53
C GLU A 94 -6.17 4.59 -13.24
N ASN A 95 -6.65 5.24 -14.26
CA ASN A 95 -7.96 5.83 -14.30
C ASN A 95 -8.77 5.11 -15.38
N GLY A 96 -9.91 4.59 -15.05
CA GLY A 96 -10.88 4.24 -16.10
C GLY A 96 -11.19 5.45 -16.98
N MET A 97 -11.16 6.65 -16.38
CA MET A 97 -11.20 7.96 -17.03
C MET A 97 -10.15 8.85 -16.35
N ILE A 98 -9.30 9.49 -17.13
CA ILE A 98 -8.39 10.52 -16.64
C ILE A 98 -9.23 11.77 -16.39
N TYR A 99 -9.49 12.11 -15.14
CA TYR A 99 -10.11 13.36 -14.74
C TYR A 99 -9.07 14.49 -14.88
N ASP A 100 -9.49 15.65 -15.39
CA ASP A 100 -8.62 16.79 -15.63
C ASP A 100 -7.34 16.39 -16.45
N PRO A 101 -7.55 15.92 -17.70
CA PRO A 101 -6.45 15.46 -18.54
C PRO A 101 -5.52 16.62 -18.90
N VAL A 102 -4.26 16.30 -19.18
CA VAL A 102 -3.34 17.28 -19.76
C VAL A 102 -3.91 17.76 -21.09
N THR A 103 -4.09 19.07 -21.21
CA THR A 103 -4.63 19.74 -22.40
C THR A 103 -3.63 20.70 -23.01
N ILE A 104 -3.87 21.06 -24.25
CA ILE A 104 -3.14 22.14 -24.93
C ILE A 104 -4.16 23.18 -25.42
N LYS A 105 -3.78 24.45 -25.35
CA LYS A 105 -4.65 25.53 -25.80
C LYS A 105 -4.64 25.65 -27.33
N ARG A 106 -5.79 26.01 -27.86
CA ARG A 106 -5.93 26.43 -29.24
C ARG A 106 -4.89 27.50 -29.58
N GLY A 107 -4.27 27.42 -30.75
CA GLY A 107 -3.25 28.38 -31.17
C GLY A 107 -1.82 28.08 -30.68
N SER A 108 -1.59 27.07 -29.86
CA SER A 108 -0.25 26.55 -29.55
C SER A 108 0.42 25.95 -30.79
N THR A 109 1.73 25.68 -30.70
CA THR A 109 2.53 25.12 -31.81
C THR A 109 2.68 23.60 -31.74
N VAL A 110 3.09 23.00 -32.83
CA VAL A 110 3.49 21.58 -32.90
C VAL A 110 4.60 21.28 -31.89
N LYS A 111 5.55 22.21 -31.70
CA LYS A 111 6.61 22.07 -30.69
C LYS A 111 6.06 21.97 -29.28
N ASP A 112 5.12 22.88 -28.91
CA ASP A 112 4.51 22.86 -27.58
C ASP A 112 3.81 21.53 -27.32
N ALA A 113 3.11 20.98 -28.31
CA ALA A 113 2.45 19.68 -28.19
C ALA A 113 3.46 18.52 -27.98
N LEU A 114 4.57 18.51 -28.73
CA LEU A 114 5.62 17.49 -28.58
C LEU A 114 6.34 17.60 -27.25
N ASP A 115 6.61 18.80 -26.76
CA ASP A 115 7.23 19.04 -25.46
C ASP A 115 6.32 18.52 -24.33
N ILE A 116 5.03 18.83 -24.37
CA ILE A 116 4.02 18.31 -23.41
C ILE A 116 3.93 16.78 -23.49
N MET A 117 3.87 16.20 -24.71
CA MET A 117 3.81 14.74 -24.89
C MET A 117 5.04 14.04 -24.32
N SER A 118 6.23 14.65 -24.48
CA SER A 118 7.50 14.13 -23.96
C SER A 118 7.56 14.23 -22.44
N GLU A 119 7.21 15.38 -21.88
CA GLU A 119 7.22 15.63 -20.43
C GLU A 119 6.28 14.68 -19.68
N TYR A 120 5.04 14.56 -20.17
CA TYR A 120 4.01 13.72 -19.52
C TYR A 120 3.99 12.26 -20.02
N LYS A 121 4.85 11.90 -20.99
CA LYS A 121 4.93 10.56 -21.61
C LYS A 121 3.59 10.08 -22.17
N ILE A 122 2.86 10.97 -22.82
CA ILE A 122 1.54 10.73 -23.39
C ILE A 122 1.57 10.80 -24.93
N GLY A 123 0.72 10.02 -25.59
CA GLY A 123 0.69 9.93 -27.06
C GLY A 123 -0.47 10.71 -27.69
N GLY A 124 -1.06 11.67 -27.00
CA GLY A 124 -2.10 12.55 -27.53
C GLY A 124 -2.75 13.38 -26.45
N ILE A 125 -3.19 14.57 -26.83
CA ILE A 125 -3.63 15.66 -25.97
C ILE A 125 -4.94 16.23 -26.51
N PRO A 126 -6.00 16.37 -25.71
CA PRO A 126 -7.16 17.17 -26.06
C PRO A 126 -6.78 18.64 -26.25
N VAL A 127 -7.29 19.25 -27.27
CA VAL A 127 -7.13 20.71 -27.54
C VAL A 127 -8.38 21.43 -27.06
N VAL A 128 -8.20 22.44 -26.22
CA VAL A 128 -9.31 23.22 -25.63
C VAL A 128 -9.15 24.72 -25.92
N ASP A 129 -10.26 25.44 -25.88
CA ASP A 129 -10.25 26.90 -25.87
C ASP A 129 -10.02 27.47 -24.47
N ASP A 130 -10.13 28.77 -24.30
CA ASP A 130 -9.90 29.46 -23.03
C ASP A 130 -10.94 29.14 -21.97
N GLU A 131 -12.13 28.71 -22.35
CA GLU A 131 -13.27 28.37 -21.50
C GLU A 131 -13.36 26.85 -21.22
N ASN A 132 -12.34 26.06 -21.67
CA ASN A 132 -12.20 24.61 -21.53
C ASN A 132 -13.19 23.80 -22.39
N TYR A 133 -13.75 24.37 -23.47
CA TYR A 133 -14.48 23.59 -24.46
C TYR A 133 -13.52 22.75 -25.33
N LEU A 134 -13.91 21.52 -25.60
CA LEU A 134 -13.14 20.65 -26.47
C LEU A 134 -13.26 21.12 -27.92
N VAL A 135 -12.15 21.53 -28.53
CA VAL A 135 -12.10 22.02 -29.92
C VAL A 135 -11.33 21.11 -30.85
N GLY A 136 -10.59 20.15 -30.34
CA GLY A 136 -9.81 19.21 -31.12
C GLY A 136 -9.12 18.16 -30.29
N ILE A 137 -8.43 17.25 -30.96
CA ILE A 137 -7.46 16.32 -30.35
C ILE A 137 -6.25 16.20 -31.24
N VAL A 138 -5.06 16.22 -30.65
CA VAL A 138 -3.80 15.97 -31.36
C VAL A 138 -3.11 14.76 -30.82
N THR A 139 -2.62 13.89 -31.69
CA THR A 139 -2.00 12.61 -31.33
C THR A 139 -0.64 12.45 -32.02
N ASN A 140 0.16 11.48 -31.55
CA ASN A 140 1.41 11.11 -32.21
C ASN A 140 1.23 10.77 -33.71
N ARG A 141 0.04 10.32 -34.11
CA ARG A 141 -0.28 10.01 -35.51
C ARG A 141 -0.32 11.29 -36.34
N ASP A 142 -0.92 12.36 -35.80
CA ASP A 142 -1.07 13.66 -36.48
C ASP A 142 0.28 14.37 -36.63
N LEU A 143 1.17 14.20 -35.62
CA LEU A 143 2.48 14.88 -35.58
C LEU A 143 3.63 14.07 -36.18
N ARG A 144 3.45 12.79 -36.51
CA ARG A 144 4.53 11.87 -36.92
C ARG A 144 5.33 12.34 -38.09
N PHE A 145 4.71 13.00 -39.06
CA PHE A 145 5.34 13.43 -40.30
C PHE A 145 5.44 14.96 -40.42
N GLU A 146 4.98 15.70 -39.39
CA GLU A 146 5.08 17.15 -39.39
C GLU A 146 6.53 17.58 -39.11
N LYS A 147 7.07 18.45 -39.97
CA LYS A 147 8.42 18.96 -39.86
C LYS A 147 8.50 20.41 -39.41
N ASP A 148 7.40 21.16 -39.57
CA ASP A 148 7.33 22.55 -39.13
C ASP A 148 6.90 22.62 -37.68
N MET A 149 7.88 22.79 -36.79
CA MET A 149 7.66 22.89 -35.34
C MET A 149 6.91 24.16 -34.93
N ASN A 150 6.88 25.18 -35.75
CA ASN A 150 6.16 26.44 -35.48
C ASN A 150 4.73 26.45 -36.02
N LYS A 151 4.35 25.43 -36.77
CA LYS A 151 3.00 25.27 -37.30
C LYS A 151 1.98 25.23 -36.15
N ARG A 152 0.82 25.86 -36.37
CA ARG A 152 -0.22 25.89 -35.36
C ARG A 152 -0.92 24.55 -35.22
N ILE A 153 -1.26 24.21 -33.96
CA ILE A 153 -1.92 22.92 -33.64
C ILE A 153 -3.28 22.82 -34.34
N ASP A 154 -3.98 23.96 -34.56
CA ASP A 154 -5.25 24.04 -35.27
C ASP A 154 -5.20 23.54 -36.72
N GLU A 155 -4.01 23.49 -37.31
CA GLU A 155 -3.82 23.07 -38.69
C GLU A 155 -3.54 21.57 -38.80
N VAL A 156 -3.15 20.92 -37.69
CA VAL A 156 -2.73 19.49 -37.66
C VAL A 156 -3.64 18.63 -36.81
N MET A 157 -4.39 19.20 -35.85
CA MET A 157 -5.30 18.47 -34.98
C MET A 157 -6.51 17.91 -35.73
N THR A 158 -7.08 16.82 -35.22
CA THR A 158 -8.41 16.36 -35.58
C THR A 158 -9.43 17.30 -34.95
N LYS A 159 -10.22 18.02 -35.76
CA LYS A 159 -11.25 19.00 -35.31
C LYS A 159 -12.65 18.72 -35.84
N GLU A 160 -12.77 17.89 -36.85
CA GLU A 160 -14.06 17.50 -37.42
C GLU A 160 -14.43 16.09 -36.93
N ASN A 161 -15.71 15.87 -36.62
CA ASN A 161 -16.24 14.58 -36.17
C ASN A 161 -15.48 13.99 -34.94
N ILE A 162 -15.13 14.86 -33.98
CA ILE A 162 -14.49 14.39 -32.74
C ILE A 162 -15.46 13.46 -32.02
N VAL A 163 -15.04 12.21 -31.85
CA VAL A 163 -15.81 11.24 -31.08
C VAL A 163 -15.60 11.54 -29.60
N THR A 164 -16.70 11.79 -28.90
CA THR A 164 -16.72 12.10 -27.45
C THR A 164 -17.72 11.18 -26.75
N THR A 165 -17.67 11.17 -25.43
CA THR A 165 -18.69 10.53 -24.59
C THR A 165 -19.02 11.41 -23.39
N GLU A 166 -20.11 11.10 -22.69
CA GLU A 166 -20.56 11.85 -21.52
C GLU A 166 -20.01 11.28 -20.21
N GLN A 167 -20.09 12.06 -19.15
CA GLN A 167 -19.76 11.64 -17.80
C GLN A 167 -20.64 10.46 -17.37
N GLY A 168 -20.01 9.42 -16.81
CA GLY A 168 -20.72 8.22 -16.35
C GLY A 168 -20.72 7.07 -17.35
N THR A 169 -20.15 7.24 -18.55
CA THR A 169 -19.94 6.15 -19.49
C THR A 169 -19.11 5.06 -18.87
N ASP A 170 -19.62 3.83 -18.83
CA ASP A 170 -18.91 2.65 -18.33
C ASP A 170 -17.80 2.21 -19.30
N MET A 171 -16.85 1.42 -18.78
CA MET A 171 -15.68 0.99 -19.55
C MET A 171 -16.01 0.06 -20.72
N GLU A 172 -17.11 -0.69 -20.65
CA GLU A 172 -17.52 -1.57 -21.75
C GLU A 172 -18.04 -0.75 -22.92
N THR A 173 -18.91 0.23 -22.63
CA THR A 173 -19.43 1.18 -23.61
C THR A 173 -18.28 2.01 -24.21
N ALA A 174 -17.37 2.54 -23.38
CA ALA A 174 -16.20 3.27 -23.87
C ALA A 174 -15.31 2.40 -24.79
N SER A 175 -15.13 1.11 -24.45
CA SER A 175 -14.38 0.16 -25.27
C SER A 175 -15.02 -0.05 -26.64
N LYS A 176 -16.36 -0.17 -26.71
CA LYS A 176 -17.10 -0.30 -27.97
C LYS A 176 -16.94 0.95 -28.83
N ILE A 177 -17.09 2.15 -28.24
CA ILE A 177 -16.91 3.43 -28.95
C ILE A 177 -15.50 3.54 -29.53
N LEU A 178 -14.44 3.23 -28.74
CA LEU A 178 -13.07 3.26 -29.21
C LEU A 178 -12.84 2.26 -30.37
N GLN A 179 -13.39 1.05 -30.28
CA GLN A 179 -13.26 0.01 -31.27
C GLN A 179 -13.98 0.36 -32.59
N GLU A 180 -15.24 0.78 -32.51
CA GLU A 180 -16.06 1.13 -33.68
C GLU A 180 -15.48 2.30 -34.46
N ASN A 181 -14.93 3.31 -33.75
CA ASN A 181 -14.34 4.48 -34.36
C ASN A 181 -12.84 4.33 -34.66
N LYS A 182 -12.20 3.21 -34.28
CA LYS A 182 -10.77 2.93 -34.47
C LYS A 182 -9.86 4.01 -33.87
N ILE A 183 -10.24 4.52 -32.71
CA ILE A 183 -9.51 5.55 -31.95
C ILE A 183 -8.93 4.97 -30.67
N GLU A 184 -7.86 5.57 -30.15
CA GLU A 184 -7.20 5.15 -28.92
C GLU A 184 -7.53 6.05 -27.72
N LYS A 185 -8.19 7.17 -27.97
CA LYS A 185 -8.49 8.21 -26.99
C LYS A 185 -9.91 8.72 -27.21
N LEU A 186 -10.67 8.75 -26.13
CA LEU A 186 -12.07 9.14 -26.10
C LEU A 186 -12.24 10.30 -25.09
N PRO A 187 -12.29 11.55 -25.53
CA PRO A 187 -12.60 12.68 -24.66
C PRO A 187 -13.98 12.52 -24.02
N VAL A 188 -14.06 12.85 -22.74
CA VAL A 188 -15.31 12.87 -21.98
C VAL A 188 -15.69 14.32 -21.75
N VAL A 189 -16.88 14.72 -22.16
CA VAL A 189 -17.39 16.08 -22.03
C VAL A 189 -18.62 16.12 -21.14
N ASP A 190 -18.88 17.29 -20.56
CA ASP A 190 -20.15 17.55 -19.88
C ASP A 190 -21.27 17.89 -20.90
N LYS A 191 -22.47 18.18 -20.38
CA LYS A 191 -23.63 18.50 -21.21
C LYS A 191 -23.47 19.76 -22.03
N ASP A 192 -22.56 20.65 -21.63
CA ASP A 192 -22.26 21.92 -22.29
C ASP A 192 -21.09 21.77 -23.29
N GLY A 193 -20.44 20.60 -23.37
CA GLY A 193 -19.31 20.34 -24.27
C GLY A 193 -17.94 20.67 -23.68
N LYS A 194 -17.84 20.98 -22.36
CA LYS A 194 -16.56 21.20 -21.69
C LYS A 194 -15.87 19.87 -21.40
N LEU A 195 -14.55 19.86 -21.58
CA LEU A 195 -13.75 18.69 -21.31
C LEU A 195 -13.66 18.42 -19.81
N ILE A 196 -14.12 17.24 -19.38
CA ILE A 196 -14.05 16.77 -17.99
C ILE A 196 -13.16 15.56 -17.79
N GLY A 197 -12.80 14.86 -18.88
CA GLY A 197 -11.97 13.67 -18.78
C GLY A 197 -11.51 13.14 -20.12
N LEU A 198 -10.67 12.11 -20.04
CA LEU A 198 -10.15 11.36 -21.20
C LEU A 198 -10.09 9.88 -20.86
N ILE A 199 -10.70 9.02 -21.69
CA ILE A 199 -10.58 7.57 -21.61
C ILE A 199 -9.61 7.11 -22.69
N THR A 200 -8.64 6.24 -22.35
CA THR A 200 -7.73 5.70 -23.35
C THR A 200 -7.88 4.18 -23.48
N TYR A 201 -7.56 3.64 -24.66
CA TYR A 201 -7.52 2.20 -24.89
C TYR A 201 -6.60 1.47 -23.90
N LYS A 202 -5.47 2.09 -23.53
CA LYS A 202 -4.53 1.53 -22.55
C LYS A 202 -5.17 1.37 -21.16
N ASP A 203 -6.02 2.30 -20.75
CA ASP A 203 -6.68 2.24 -19.45
C ASP A 203 -7.71 1.11 -19.41
N ILE A 204 -8.44 0.91 -20.51
CA ILE A 204 -9.39 -0.20 -20.65
C ILE A 204 -8.67 -1.55 -20.63
N THR A 205 -7.55 -1.68 -21.35
CA THR A 205 -6.76 -2.92 -21.38
C THR A 205 -6.22 -3.26 -19.99
N LYS A 206 -5.60 -2.28 -19.32
CA LYS A 206 -5.10 -2.46 -17.95
C LYS A 206 -6.20 -2.84 -16.96
N ALA A 207 -7.39 -2.29 -17.09
CA ALA A 207 -8.52 -2.63 -16.23
C ALA A 207 -8.96 -4.09 -16.40
N LYS A 208 -8.88 -4.64 -17.63
CA LYS A 208 -9.17 -6.06 -17.93
C LYS A 208 -8.05 -6.98 -17.43
N ASP A 209 -6.80 -6.56 -17.51
CA ASP A 209 -5.63 -7.37 -17.12
C ASP A 209 -5.50 -7.51 -15.60
N LYS A 210 -6.05 -6.58 -14.81
CA LYS A 210 -5.96 -6.56 -13.33
C LYS A 210 -7.33 -6.38 -12.66
N PRO A 211 -8.21 -7.39 -12.75
CA PRO A 211 -9.58 -7.30 -12.21
C PRO A 211 -9.62 -7.18 -10.68
N MET A 212 -8.57 -7.65 -10.00
CA MET A 212 -8.43 -7.59 -8.55
C MET A 212 -7.87 -6.27 -8.03
N ALA A 213 -7.56 -5.30 -8.92
CA ALA A 213 -6.98 -4.03 -8.50
C ALA A 213 -7.86 -3.30 -7.46
N CYS A 214 -7.20 -2.81 -6.40
CA CYS A 214 -7.86 -2.07 -5.34
C CYS A 214 -8.09 -0.61 -5.79
N LYS A 215 -9.34 -0.28 -6.10
CA LYS A 215 -9.74 1.01 -6.67
C LYS A 215 -10.76 1.74 -5.80
N ASP A 216 -10.74 3.07 -5.89
CA ASP A 216 -11.76 3.93 -5.30
C ASP A 216 -13.04 3.98 -6.18
N SER A 217 -14.06 4.70 -5.72
CA SER A 217 -15.33 4.86 -6.45
C SER A 217 -15.19 5.56 -7.81
N LYS A 218 -14.05 6.22 -8.07
CA LYS A 218 -13.71 6.86 -9.35
C LYS A 218 -12.83 5.97 -10.25
N GLY A 219 -12.62 4.70 -9.88
CA GLY A 219 -11.80 3.76 -10.63
C GLY A 219 -10.29 3.98 -10.53
N ARG A 220 -9.81 4.85 -9.61
CA ARG A 220 -8.39 5.14 -9.40
C ARG A 220 -7.80 4.20 -8.36
N LEU A 221 -6.55 3.82 -8.51
CA LEU A 221 -5.85 2.99 -7.52
C LEU A 221 -5.88 3.63 -6.14
N ARG A 222 -6.12 2.83 -5.09
CA ARG A 222 -6.08 3.28 -3.71
C ARG A 222 -4.64 3.38 -3.22
N VAL A 223 -4.39 4.40 -2.39
CA VAL A 223 -3.10 4.66 -1.76
C VAL A 223 -3.30 5.30 -0.40
N ALA A 224 -2.52 4.86 0.58
CA ALA A 224 -2.40 5.50 1.88
C ALA A 224 -1.06 6.24 2.00
N ALA A 225 -0.97 7.17 2.94
CA ALA A 225 0.26 7.91 3.19
C ALA A 225 0.55 8.04 4.69
N GLY A 226 1.82 7.83 5.05
CA GLY A 226 2.30 7.94 6.43
C GLY A 226 2.56 9.38 6.85
N VAL A 227 2.22 9.71 8.09
CA VAL A 227 2.55 10.99 8.76
C VAL A 227 3.07 10.72 10.17
N GLY A 228 3.79 11.67 10.75
CA GLY A 228 4.21 11.64 12.15
C GLY A 228 3.29 12.44 13.07
N VAL A 229 3.81 12.84 14.23
CA VAL A 229 3.14 13.70 15.23
C VAL A 229 3.95 14.98 15.46
N THR A 230 4.36 15.62 14.39
CA THR A 230 5.14 16.86 14.35
C THR A 230 4.25 18.10 14.22
N ALA A 231 4.83 19.28 14.30
CA ALA A 231 4.10 20.54 14.16
C ALA A 231 3.48 20.71 12.76
N ASP A 232 4.11 20.16 11.72
CA ASP A 232 3.67 20.22 10.32
C ASP A 232 2.69 19.09 9.91
N THR A 233 2.34 18.18 10.82
CA THR A 233 1.49 17.02 10.54
C THR A 233 0.19 17.39 9.81
N LEU A 234 -0.54 18.39 10.30
CA LEU A 234 -1.82 18.77 9.69
C LEU A 234 -1.65 19.43 8.32
N GLN A 235 -0.57 20.18 8.10
CA GLN A 235 -0.23 20.74 6.79
C GLN A 235 0.10 19.63 5.80
N ARG A 236 0.88 18.63 6.23
CA ARG A 236 1.21 17.43 5.44
C ARG A 236 -0.04 16.64 5.10
N MET A 237 -0.93 16.40 6.05
CA MET A 237 -2.21 15.71 5.83
C MET A 237 -3.07 16.45 4.79
N GLU A 238 -3.15 17.78 4.87
CA GLU A 238 -3.92 18.59 3.91
C GLU A 238 -3.38 18.43 2.48
N ALA A 239 -2.07 18.49 2.30
CA ALA A 239 -1.44 18.26 1.00
C ALA A 239 -1.70 16.85 0.45
N LEU A 240 -1.65 15.81 1.31
CA LEU A 240 -1.89 14.41 0.95
C LEU A 240 -3.37 14.16 0.59
N VAL A 241 -4.30 14.72 1.35
CA VAL A 241 -5.74 14.63 1.06
C VAL A 241 -6.07 15.33 -0.25
N ASN A 242 -5.51 16.52 -0.49
CA ASN A 242 -5.67 17.25 -1.75
C ASN A 242 -5.06 16.50 -2.95
N ALA A 243 -3.97 15.76 -2.74
CA ALA A 243 -3.39 14.87 -3.75
C ALA A 243 -4.22 13.60 -4.01
N GLY A 244 -5.22 13.32 -3.14
CA GLY A 244 -6.17 12.21 -3.28
C GLY A 244 -5.81 10.95 -2.50
N ALA A 245 -5.01 11.03 -1.43
CA ALA A 245 -4.80 9.89 -0.53
C ALA A 245 -6.15 9.36 -0.01
N ASP A 246 -6.29 8.03 0.01
CA ASP A 246 -7.53 7.37 0.46
C ASP A 246 -7.56 7.18 1.98
N ALA A 247 -6.40 7.07 2.60
CA ALA A 247 -6.23 7.01 4.05
C ALA A 247 -4.92 7.66 4.49
N ILE A 248 -4.89 8.12 5.74
CA ILE A 248 -3.68 8.60 6.41
C ILE A 248 -3.28 7.59 7.50
N VAL A 249 -1.99 7.34 7.63
CA VAL A 249 -1.43 6.47 8.66
C VAL A 249 -0.58 7.32 9.60
N ILE A 250 -1.05 7.57 10.82
CA ILE A 250 -0.22 8.16 11.89
C ILE A 250 0.70 7.04 12.39
N ASP A 251 1.97 7.11 11.97
CA ASP A 251 2.96 6.05 12.12
C ASP A 251 4.06 6.45 13.10
N THR A 252 4.01 5.91 14.31
CA THR A 252 4.93 6.19 15.42
C THR A 252 5.51 4.91 16.01
N ALA A 253 6.63 5.02 16.74
CA ALA A 253 7.20 3.89 17.46
C ALA A 253 6.34 3.47 18.66
N HIS A 254 5.53 4.39 19.21
CA HIS A 254 4.65 4.15 20.35
C HIS A 254 3.34 4.95 20.22
N GLY A 255 2.32 4.29 19.65
CA GLY A 255 1.01 4.89 19.40
C GLY A 255 0.19 5.16 20.69
N HIS A 256 0.48 4.46 21.76
CA HIS A 256 -0.18 4.63 23.07
C HIS A 256 0.46 5.79 23.86
N SER A 257 0.45 6.98 23.28
CA SER A 257 0.97 8.19 23.92
C SER A 257 0.00 9.36 23.77
N LEU A 258 0.05 10.30 24.73
CA LEU A 258 -0.85 11.45 24.75
C LEU A 258 -0.77 12.26 23.46
N SER A 259 0.43 12.54 22.98
CA SER A 259 0.66 13.33 21.77
C SER A 259 0.06 12.70 20.51
N VAL A 260 0.07 11.36 20.42
CA VAL A 260 -0.56 10.63 19.31
C VAL A 260 -2.08 10.71 19.40
N ILE A 261 -2.65 10.51 20.59
CA ILE A 261 -4.11 10.58 20.83
C ILE A 261 -4.64 11.99 20.55
N GLU A 262 -3.95 13.03 21.02
CA GLU A 262 -4.32 14.42 20.75
C GLU A 262 -4.22 14.74 19.25
N LYS A 263 -3.15 14.32 18.58
CA LYS A 263 -2.99 14.52 17.13
C LYS A 263 -4.06 13.79 16.33
N LEU A 264 -4.45 12.58 16.74
CA LEU A 264 -5.56 11.85 16.12
C LEU A 264 -6.87 12.64 16.22
N LYS A 265 -7.22 13.11 17.43
CA LYS A 265 -8.45 13.91 17.65
C LYS A 265 -8.47 15.18 16.80
N GLU A 266 -7.35 15.91 16.77
CA GLU A 266 -7.16 17.12 15.97
C GLU A 266 -7.33 16.82 14.46
N ALA A 267 -6.71 15.73 13.98
CA ALA A 267 -6.79 15.28 12.61
C ALA A 267 -8.22 14.87 12.21
N LYS A 268 -8.93 14.13 13.07
CA LYS A 268 -10.34 13.75 12.81
C LYS A 268 -11.29 14.94 12.77
N GLN A 269 -11.05 15.99 13.58
CA GLN A 269 -11.81 17.22 13.51
C GLN A 269 -11.60 17.98 12.20
N LYS A 270 -10.32 18.07 11.76
CA LYS A 270 -9.96 18.82 10.54
C LYS A 270 -10.33 18.07 9.26
N PHE A 271 -10.22 16.73 9.27
CA PHE A 271 -10.42 15.87 8.10
C PHE A 271 -11.43 14.74 8.38
N PRO A 272 -12.72 15.05 8.61
CA PRO A 272 -13.71 14.04 9.01
C PRO A 272 -14.02 12.99 7.93
N GLY A 273 -13.71 13.28 6.67
CA GLY A 273 -13.98 12.42 5.52
C GLY A 273 -12.85 11.46 5.14
N ILE A 274 -11.70 11.50 5.86
CA ILE A 274 -10.56 10.60 5.59
C ILE A 274 -10.44 9.54 6.69
N ASP A 275 -10.15 8.30 6.30
CA ASP A 275 -9.83 7.25 7.27
C ASP A 275 -8.43 7.46 7.83
N ILE A 276 -8.31 7.37 9.16
CA ILE A 276 -7.05 7.52 9.88
C ILE A 276 -6.71 6.21 10.59
N VAL A 277 -5.62 5.59 10.15
CA VAL A 277 -4.97 4.44 10.77
C VAL A 277 -3.95 4.95 11.78
N VAL A 278 -3.89 4.36 12.97
CA VAL A 278 -2.93 4.80 14.01
C VAL A 278 -2.11 3.63 14.54
N GLY A 279 -0.84 3.82 14.74
CA GLY A 279 0.08 2.84 15.34
C GLY A 279 1.47 3.43 15.65
N ASN A 280 2.38 2.59 16.20
CA ASN A 280 2.17 1.19 16.49
C ASN A 280 1.79 0.98 17.95
N ILE A 281 0.98 -0.01 18.18
CA ILE A 281 0.56 -0.45 19.52
C ILE A 281 0.81 -1.95 19.71
N ALA A 282 0.65 -2.45 20.94
CA ALA A 282 0.83 -3.86 21.25
C ALA A 282 -0.14 -4.40 22.31
N THR A 283 -1.10 -3.59 22.78
CA THR A 283 -2.02 -3.95 23.87
C THR A 283 -3.45 -3.57 23.56
N GLY A 284 -4.41 -4.33 24.11
CA GLY A 284 -5.84 -4.03 24.00
C GLY A 284 -6.24 -2.70 24.62
N GLU A 285 -5.58 -2.28 25.71
CA GLU A 285 -5.78 -0.97 26.32
C GLU A 285 -5.45 0.17 25.33
N ALA A 286 -4.30 0.07 24.65
CA ALA A 286 -3.93 1.03 23.63
C ALA A 286 -4.93 1.04 22.47
N ALA A 287 -5.37 -0.14 22.01
CA ALA A 287 -6.39 -0.25 20.96
C ALA A 287 -7.68 0.48 21.37
N LYS A 288 -8.16 0.27 22.62
CA LYS A 288 -9.35 0.95 23.15
C LYS A 288 -9.22 2.46 23.10
N MET A 289 -8.13 3.00 23.65
CA MET A 289 -7.92 4.46 23.71
C MET A 289 -7.86 5.10 22.32
N LEU A 290 -7.23 4.46 21.36
CA LEU A 290 -7.15 4.99 19.99
C LEU A 290 -8.50 4.89 19.26
N VAL A 291 -9.24 3.81 19.43
CA VAL A 291 -10.57 3.64 18.83
C VAL A 291 -11.55 4.66 19.40
N GLU A 292 -11.56 4.87 20.71
CA GLU A 292 -12.38 5.89 21.39
C GLU A 292 -11.99 7.32 20.99
N ALA A 293 -10.72 7.53 20.61
CA ALA A 293 -10.24 8.81 20.06
C ALA A 293 -10.58 9.01 18.58
N GLY A 294 -11.15 8.00 17.89
CA GLY A 294 -11.64 8.10 16.53
C GLY A 294 -10.78 7.42 15.45
N ALA A 295 -9.88 6.51 15.83
CA ALA A 295 -9.12 5.73 14.83
C ALA A 295 -10.06 4.84 13.99
N ASP A 296 -9.80 4.76 12.68
CA ASP A 296 -10.54 3.93 11.72
C ASP A 296 -9.90 2.56 11.50
N ALA A 297 -8.67 2.39 11.94
CA ALA A 297 -7.95 1.12 12.10
C ALA A 297 -6.79 1.32 13.08
N VAL A 298 -6.33 0.25 13.71
CA VAL A 298 -5.15 0.26 14.57
C VAL A 298 -4.07 -0.67 14.03
N LYS A 299 -2.83 -0.20 14.07
CA LYS A 299 -1.67 -0.93 13.56
C LYS A 299 -0.85 -1.48 14.72
N VAL A 300 -0.70 -2.82 14.74
CA VAL A 300 -0.17 -3.59 15.87
C VAL A 300 1.21 -4.16 15.52
N GLY A 301 2.20 -3.82 16.35
CA GLY A 301 3.56 -4.35 16.21
C GLY A 301 4.61 -3.44 16.84
N ILE A 302 5.09 -3.79 18.04
CA ILE A 302 6.21 -3.15 18.70
C ILE A 302 7.39 -4.11 18.72
N GLY A 303 8.37 -3.84 17.85
CA GLY A 303 9.64 -4.56 17.76
C GLY A 303 9.65 -5.90 17.01
N PRO A 304 8.61 -6.37 16.25
CA PRO A 304 8.68 -7.65 15.55
C PRO A 304 9.42 -7.59 14.20
N GLY A 305 9.68 -6.39 13.67
CA GLY A 305 10.32 -6.23 12.35
C GLY A 305 11.75 -6.73 12.32
N SER A 306 12.18 -7.33 11.19
CA SER A 306 13.51 -7.93 11.02
C SER A 306 14.68 -6.95 11.17
N ILE A 307 14.43 -5.66 10.99
CA ILE A 307 15.41 -4.57 11.09
C ILE A 307 15.22 -3.72 12.37
N CYS A 308 14.28 -4.10 13.24
CA CYS A 308 13.96 -3.38 14.45
C CYS A 308 14.80 -3.89 15.63
N THR A 309 15.40 -2.95 16.39
CA THR A 309 16.16 -3.25 17.61
C THR A 309 15.51 -2.69 18.87
N THR A 310 14.29 -2.19 18.81
CA THR A 310 13.56 -1.62 19.97
C THR A 310 13.55 -2.57 21.16
N ARG A 311 13.30 -3.88 20.93
CA ARG A 311 13.29 -4.89 22.01
C ARG A 311 14.67 -5.09 22.67
N VAL A 312 15.75 -4.88 21.92
CA VAL A 312 17.11 -5.02 22.43
C VAL A 312 17.60 -3.71 23.05
N VAL A 313 17.34 -2.58 22.42
CA VAL A 313 17.85 -1.27 22.85
C VAL A 313 17.02 -0.69 24.01
N ALA A 314 15.69 -0.77 23.89
CA ALA A 314 14.76 -0.22 24.89
C ALA A 314 14.18 -1.28 25.84
N GLY A 315 14.29 -2.56 25.54
CA GLY A 315 13.70 -3.65 26.32
C GLY A 315 12.17 -3.73 26.19
N ILE A 316 11.57 -3.11 25.16
CA ILE A 316 10.12 -2.95 25.02
C ILE A 316 9.60 -3.76 23.84
N GLY A 317 8.48 -4.45 24.04
CA GLY A 317 7.78 -5.18 22.98
C GLY A 317 6.84 -6.25 23.51
N VAL A 318 5.91 -6.68 22.67
CA VAL A 318 5.03 -7.84 22.91
C VAL A 318 5.18 -8.78 21.72
N PRO A 319 5.35 -10.10 21.92
CA PRO A 319 5.34 -11.08 20.84
C PRO A 319 4.08 -10.98 19.98
N GLN A 320 4.22 -11.09 18.66
CA GLN A 320 3.26 -10.54 17.71
C GLN A 320 1.89 -11.24 17.70
N ILE A 321 1.83 -12.56 17.89
CA ILE A 321 0.55 -13.29 18.00
C ILE A 321 -0.23 -12.79 19.22
N THR A 322 0.42 -12.69 20.37
CA THR A 322 -0.20 -12.17 21.59
C THR A 322 -0.67 -10.72 21.41
N ALA A 323 0.16 -9.86 20.83
CA ALA A 323 -0.21 -8.46 20.58
C ALA A 323 -1.44 -8.32 19.68
N VAL A 324 -1.51 -9.10 18.60
CA VAL A 324 -2.66 -9.08 17.69
C VAL A 324 -3.90 -9.58 18.36
N MET A 325 -3.84 -10.69 19.10
CA MET A 325 -4.99 -11.26 19.85
C MET A 325 -5.53 -10.29 20.88
N ASP A 326 -4.66 -9.67 21.68
CA ASP A 326 -5.05 -8.72 22.73
C ASP A 326 -5.72 -7.47 22.13
N CYS A 327 -5.13 -6.89 21.10
CA CYS A 327 -5.73 -5.76 20.40
C CYS A 327 -7.06 -6.13 19.71
N TYR A 328 -7.15 -7.31 19.08
CA TYR A 328 -8.37 -7.76 18.40
C TYR A 328 -9.52 -8.00 19.39
N ALA A 329 -9.24 -8.57 20.55
CA ALA A 329 -10.24 -8.82 21.59
C ALA A 329 -11.04 -7.55 21.93
N VAL A 330 -10.40 -6.39 21.88
CA VAL A 330 -11.01 -5.08 22.13
C VAL A 330 -11.58 -4.47 20.85
N ALA A 331 -10.78 -4.37 19.78
CA ALA A 331 -11.14 -3.64 18.56
C ALA A 331 -12.37 -4.23 17.85
N LYS A 332 -12.60 -5.55 17.95
CA LYS A 332 -13.78 -6.23 17.39
C LYS A 332 -15.11 -5.70 17.96
N GLU A 333 -15.13 -5.29 19.22
CA GLU A 333 -16.34 -4.75 19.86
C GLU A 333 -16.78 -3.41 19.26
N TYR A 334 -15.81 -2.67 18.72
CA TYR A 334 -16.02 -1.40 18.02
C TYR A 334 -16.12 -1.56 16.50
N GLY A 335 -15.98 -2.78 15.99
CA GLY A 335 -15.96 -3.07 14.56
C GLY A 335 -14.77 -2.46 13.80
N ILE A 336 -13.64 -2.22 14.50
CA ILE A 336 -12.43 -1.59 13.94
C ILE A 336 -11.43 -2.67 13.50
N PRO A 337 -10.90 -2.59 12.25
CA PRO A 337 -9.93 -3.56 11.75
C PRO A 337 -8.54 -3.41 12.38
N ILE A 338 -7.85 -4.54 12.47
CA ILE A 338 -6.46 -4.67 12.95
C ILE A 338 -5.52 -4.86 11.78
N ILE A 339 -4.41 -4.12 11.77
CA ILE A 339 -3.28 -4.29 10.85
C ILE A 339 -2.12 -4.93 11.61
N ALA A 340 -1.77 -6.17 11.30
CA ALA A 340 -0.58 -6.81 11.87
C ALA A 340 0.67 -6.34 11.13
N ASP A 341 1.55 -5.62 11.82
CA ASP A 341 2.73 -4.99 11.23
C ASP A 341 4.02 -5.61 11.77
N GLY A 342 4.74 -6.29 10.88
CA GLY A 342 6.06 -6.85 11.13
C GLY A 342 6.10 -8.31 11.59
N GLY A 343 7.29 -8.91 11.51
CA GLY A 343 7.57 -10.28 11.93
C GLY A 343 7.19 -11.36 10.91
N ILE A 344 6.52 -11.01 9.82
CA ILE A 344 6.07 -11.94 8.77
C ILE A 344 7.23 -12.27 7.83
N LYS A 345 7.58 -13.55 7.73
CA LYS A 345 8.64 -14.09 6.87
C LYS A 345 8.07 -14.94 5.73
N TYR A 346 7.00 -15.66 5.99
CA TYR A 346 6.36 -16.62 5.09
C TYR A 346 4.84 -16.38 5.00
N SER A 347 4.20 -16.96 3.99
CA SER A 347 2.73 -16.95 3.86
C SER A 347 2.02 -17.60 5.05
N GLY A 348 2.66 -18.63 5.67
CA GLY A 348 2.14 -19.25 6.90
C GLY A 348 2.04 -18.28 8.08
N ASP A 349 2.97 -17.32 8.22
CA ASP A 349 2.89 -16.29 9.26
C ASP A 349 1.71 -15.36 9.03
N MET A 350 1.41 -15.01 7.77
CA MET A 350 0.19 -14.27 7.44
C MET A 350 -1.07 -15.03 7.85
N THR A 351 -1.13 -16.33 7.53
CA THR A 351 -2.27 -17.18 7.91
C THR A 351 -2.47 -17.16 9.43
N LYS A 352 -1.36 -17.25 10.20
CA LYS A 352 -1.38 -17.15 11.66
C LYS A 352 -1.80 -15.74 12.14
N ALA A 353 -1.32 -14.67 11.51
CA ALA A 353 -1.70 -13.31 11.86
C ALA A 353 -3.21 -13.06 11.66
N LEU A 354 -3.75 -13.51 10.53
CA LEU A 354 -5.18 -13.42 10.24
C LEU A 354 -6.00 -14.25 11.23
N ALA A 355 -5.57 -15.48 11.52
CA ALA A 355 -6.23 -16.33 12.53
C ALA A 355 -6.20 -15.71 13.95
N ALA A 356 -5.15 -14.93 14.27
CA ALA A 356 -5.03 -14.22 15.55
C ALA A 356 -5.95 -13.00 15.65
N GLY A 357 -6.61 -12.57 14.58
CA GLY A 357 -7.56 -11.47 14.55
C GLY A 357 -7.15 -10.29 13.66
N ALA A 358 -6.02 -10.35 12.96
CA ALA A 358 -5.68 -9.32 11.99
C ALA A 358 -6.62 -9.36 10.78
N ASN A 359 -6.99 -8.19 10.28
CA ASN A 359 -7.71 -8.06 9.02
C ASN A 359 -6.76 -8.01 7.83
N VAL A 360 -5.63 -7.34 7.99
CA VAL A 360 -4.58 -7.20 6.97
C VAL A 360 -3.19 -7.30 7.60
N CYS A 361 -2.20 -7.62 6.78
CA CYS A 361 -0.80 -7.73 7.17
C CYS A 361 0.04 -6.65 6.48
N MET A 362 0.75 -5.83 7.26
CA MET A 362 1.74 -4.90 6.75
C MET A 362 3.12 -5.56 6.75
N MET A 363 3.81 -5.47 5.63
CA MET A 363 5.09 -6.14 5.42
C MET A 363 6.12 -5.21 4.81
N GLY A 364 7.35 -5.27 5.33
CA GLY A 364 8.52 -4.54 4.83
C GLY A 364 9.50 -5.46 4.10
N SER A 365 10.18 -6.37 4.83
CA SER A 365 11.26 -7.21 4.30
C SER A 365 10.86 -8.08 3.11
N ILE A 366 9.61 -8.57 3.09
CA ILE A 366 9.10 -9.39 1.99
C ILE A 366 9.09 -8.60 0.68
N PHE A 367 8.73 -7.32 0.73
CA PHE A 367 8.59 -6.49 -0.45
C PHE A 367 9.82 -5.64 -0.77
N ALA A 368 10.72 -5.41 0.20
CA ALA A 368 11.93 -4.61 0.00
C ALA A 368 12.85 -5.14 -1.11
N GLY A 369 12.82 -6.46 -1.38
CA GLY A 369 13.60 -7.10 -2.45
C GLY A 369 12.97 -7.03 -3.84
N CYS A 370 11.74 -6.49 -3.97
CA CYS A 370 11.04 -6.43 -5.25
C CYS A 370 11.53 -5.28 -6.13
N ASP A 371 11.33 -5.38 -7.44
CA ASP A 371 11.74 -4.36 -8.42
C ASP A 371 11.19 -2.97 -8.07
N GLU A 372 9.95 -2.90 -7.63
CA GLU A 372 9.20 -1.68 -7.39
C GLU A 372 9.56 -0.97 -6.08
N ALA A 373 10.32 -1.63 -5.18
CA ALA A 373 10.81 -1.00 -3.97
C ALA A 373 11.91 0.05 -4.29
N PRO A 374 11.96 1.20 -3.59
CA PRO A 374 12.91 2.27 -3.87
C PRO A 374 14.35 1.98 -3.45
N GLY A 375 14.60 0.96 -2.62
CA GLY A 375 15.94 0.57 -2.18
C GLY A 375 16.89 0.30 -3.35
N THR A 376 18.13 0.78 -3.25
CA THR A 376 19.15 0.60 -4.29
C THR A 376 19.62 -0.85 -4.43
N PHE A 377 20.05 -1.20 -5.64
CA PHE A 377 20.63 -2.53 -5.88
C PHE A 377 22.06 -2.62 -5.38
N GLU A 378 22.39 -3.76 -4.78
CA GLU A 378 23.76 -4.14 -4.41
C GLU A 378 24.11 -5.49 -5.01
N LEU A 379 25.36 -5.64 -5.47
CA LEU A 379 25.92 -6.92 -5.87
C LEU A 379 26.84 -7.43 -4.75
N TYR A 380 26.49 -8.59 -4.17
CA TYR A 380 27.29 -9.20 -3.12
C TYR A 380 27.45 -10.69 -3.36
N GLN A 381 28.69 -11.18 -3.35
CA GLN A 381 29.01 -12.60 -3.63
C GLN A 381 28.35 -13.14 -4.91
N GLY A 382 28.34 -12.33 -5.99
CA GLY A 382 27.75 -12.69 -7.27
C GLY A 382 26.21 -12.71 -7.32
N ARG A 383 25.52 -12.35 -6.24
CA ARG A 383 24.04 -12.29 -6.17
C ARG A 383 23.57 -10.84 -6.04
N LYS A 384 22.38 -10.58 -6.58
CA LYS A 384 21.71 -9.27 -6.45
C LYS A 384 20.96 -9.18 -5.14
N TYR A 385 21.10 -8.04 -4.49
CA TYR A 385 20.36 -7.65 -3.27
C TYR A 385 19.78 -6.25 -3.44
N LYS A 386 18.85 -5.88 -2.58
CA LYS A 386 18.39 -4.51 -2.41
C LYS A 386 18.66 -4.04 -0.99
N VAL A 387 19.02 -2.77 -0.85
CA VAL A 387 19.16 -2.12 0.46
C VAL A 387 17.81 -2.11 1.16
N TYR A 388 17.82 -2.49 2.42
CA TYR A 388 16.65 -2.47 3.29
C TYR A 388 17.06 -1.96 4.66
N ARG A 389 16.36 -0.94 5.17
CA ARG A 389 16.69 -0.34 6.46
C ARG A 389 15.45 -0.06 7.30
N GLY A 390 15.63 -0.12 8.63
CA GLY A 390 14.62 0.28 9.60
C GLY A 390 14.44 1.79 9.64
N MET A 391 13.22 2.25 9.90
CA MET A 391 12.95 3.68 10.11
C MET A 391 13.66 4.23 11.37
N GLY A 392 14.07 3.36 12.31
CA GLY A 392 14.91 3.68 13.46
C GLY A 392 16.42 3.51 13.21
N SER A 393 16.87 3.22 11.98
CA SER A 393 18.29 3.22 11.64
C SER A 393 18.85 4.64 11.61
N LEU A 394 20.15 4.79 11.81
CA LEU A 394 20.79 6.11 11.87
C LEU A 394 20.53 6.94 10.60
N ALA A 395 20.75 6.34 9.42
CA ALA A 395 20.53 7.04 8.16
C ALA A 395 19.04 7.37 7.91
N ALA A 396 18.10 6.53 8.30
CA ALA A 396 16.67 6.86 8.18
C ALA A 396 16.28 8.00 9.12
N MET A 397 16.82 8.02 10.35
CA MET A 397 16.56 9.08 11.33
C MET A 397 17.15 10.42 10.87
N GLU A 398 18.34 10.44 10.30
CA GLU A 398 18.97 11.62 9.70
C GLU A 398 18.17 12.19 8.53
N ASN A 399 17.50 11.31 7.77
CA ASN A 399 16.66 11.67 6.61
C ASN A 399 15.20 12.03 6.96
N GLY A 400 14.82 12.08 8.26
CA GLY A 400 13.53 12.62 8.68
C GLY A 400 12.69 11.73 9.60
N SER A 401 13.09 10.48 9.92
CA SER A 401 12.28 9.59 10.76
C SER A 401 12.55 9.69 12.28
N LYS A 402 13.39 10.63 12.74
CA LYS A 402 13.71 10.83 14.15
C LYS A 402 12.50 11.20 15.02
N ASP A 403 11.49 11.86 14.46
CA ASP A 403 10.22 12.17 15.12
C ASP A 403 9.40 10.91 15.46
N ARG A 404 9.49 9.86 14.62
CA ARG A 404 8.87 8.55 14.91
C ARG A 404 9.30 7.98 16.25
N TYR A 405 10.54 8.28 16.67
CA TYR A 405 11.19 7.83 17.91
C TYR A 405 11.30 8.92 18.96
N PHE A 406 10.57 10.02 18.81
CA PHE A 406 10.56 11.17 19.73
C PHE A 406 11.95 11.76 19.97
N GLN A 407 12.83 11.75 18.99
CA GLN A 407 14.22 12.24 19.06
C GLN A 407 14.44 13.55 18.28
N GLU A 408 13.38 14.33 18.04
CA GLU A 408 13.49 15.68 17.48
C GLU A 408 14.31 16.55 18.45
N GLY A 409 15.33 17.20 18.00
CA GLY A 409 16.20 18.04 18.85
C GLY A 409 17.24 17.28 19.67
N ALA A 410 17.35 15.96 19.57
CA ALA A 410 18.41 15.20 20.20
C ALA A 410 19.79 15.59 19.62
N LYS A 411 20.77 15.90 20.50
CA LYS A 411 22.15 16.21 20.09
C LYS A 411 22.85 15.00 19.45
N LYS A 412 22.49 13.81 19.86
CA LYS A 412 23.00 12.55 19.35
C LYS A 412 21.83 11.56 19.29
N LEU A 413 21.64 10.92 18.14
CA LEU A 413 20.58 9.94 17.95
C LEU A 413 20.91 8.60 18.62
N VAL A 414 19.89 7.94 19.15
CA VAL A 414 19.95 6.56 19.65
C VAL A 414 19.12 5.69 18.70
N PRO A 415 19.75 4.95 17.79
CA PRO A 415 19.02 4.16 16.80
C PRO A 415 18.32 2.97 17.45
N GLU A 416 17.10 2.69 16.99
CA GLU A 416 16.29 1.50 17.31
C GLU A 416 16.04 0.64 16.07
N GLY A 417 16.95 0.66 15.12
CA GLY A 417 16.91 -0.12 13.90
C GLY A 417 18.26 -0.21 13.24
N VAL A 418 18.39 -1.18 12.35
CA VAL A 418 19.61 -1.45 11.58
C VAL A 418 19.39 -1.25 10.09
N GLU A 419 20.49 -1.15 9.36
CA GLU A 419 20.55 -1.18 7.90
C GLU A 419 21.12 -2.50 7.44
N GLY A 420 20.57 -3.02 6.36
CA GLY A 420 21.01 -4.29 5.79
C GLY A 420 20.57 -4.39 4.34
N ARG A 421 20.58 -5.60 3.85
CA ARG A 421 20.16 -5.93 2.48
C ARG A 421 19.29 -7.17 2.50
N VAL A 422 18.36 -7.23 1.57
CA VAL A 422 17.52 -8.41 1.32
C VAL A 422 17.78 -8.95 -0.07
N PRO A 423 17.66 -10.27 -0.28
CA PRO A 423 17.79 -10.85 -1.61
C PRO A 423 16.81 -10.23 -2.59
N TYR A 424 17.29 -9.95 -3.81
CA TYR A 424 16.44 -9.52 -4.91
C TYR A 424 15.42 -10.61 -5.28
N LYS A 425 14.17 -10.23 -5.53
CA LYS A 425 13.04 -11.14 -5.74
C LYS A 425 12.34 -10.99 -7.10
N GLY A 426 12.74 -10.01 -7.93
CA GLY A 426 12.02 -9.70 -9.16
C GLY A 426 10.73 -8.90 -8.94
N PRO A 427 9.77 -8.98 -9.87
CA PRO A 427 8.53 -8.23 -9.80
C PRO A 427 7.70 -8.56 -8.55
N LEU A 428 7.03 -7.55 -7.98
CA LEU A 428 6.13 -7.71 -6.83
C LEU A 428 5.04 -8.77 -7.09
N ALA A 429 4.49 -8.79 -8.31
CA ALA A 429 3.41 -9.70 -8.69
C ALA A 429 3.75 -11.18 -8.43
N ASP A 430 5.01 -11.59 -8.69
CA ASP A 430 5.46 -12.96 -8.45
C ASP A 430 5.48 -13.29 -6.94
N THR A 431 5.95 -12.35 -6.12
CA THR A 431 5.92 -12.48 -4.65
C THR A 431 4.48 -12.57 -4.14
N ILE A 432 3.58 -11.71 -4.60
CA ILE A 432 2.16 -11.73 -4.23
C ILE A 432 1.51 -13.05 -4.62
N TYR A 433 1.78 -13.55 -5.83
CA TYR A 433 1.24 -14.83 -6.29
C TYR A 433 1.59 -15.99 -5.34
N GLN A 434 2.84 -16.08 -4.90
CA GLN A 434 3.29 -17.11 -3.96
C GLN A 434 2.64 -16.93 -2.57
N MET A 435 2.58 -15.70 -2.07
CA MET A 435 2.01 -15.41 -0.76
C MET A 435 0.50 -15.68 -0.73
N VAL A 436 -0.23 -15.27 -1.76
CA VAL A 436 -1.68 -15.56 -1.92
C VAL A 436 -1.93 -17.05 -2.02
N GLY A 437 -1.10 -17.77 -2.79
CA GLY A 437 -1.20 -19.23 -2.91
C GLY A 437 -1.05 -19.93 -1.57
N GLY A 438 -0.02 -19.56 -0.79
CA GLY A 438 0.21 -20.12 0.55
C GLY A 438 -0.91 -19.77 1.54
N LEU A 439 -1.41 -18.53 1.52
CA LEU A 439 -2.54 -18.10 2.37
C LEU A 439 -3.82 -18.90 2.05
N ARG A 440 -4.18 -19.01 0.77
CA ARG A 440 -5.34 -19.81 0.34
C ARG A 440 -5.22 -21.27 0.74
N SER A 441 -4.03 -21.84 0.64
CA SER A 441 -3.75 -23.20 1.10
C SER A 441 -3.98 -23.33 2.61
N GLY A 442 -3.41 -22.42 3.41
CA GLY A 442 -3.61 -22.40 4.87
C GLY A 442 -5.08 -22.28 5.27
N MET A 443 -5.83 -21.38 4.62
CA MET A 443 -7.28 -21.23 4.87
C MET A 443 -8.07 -22.49 4.47
N GLY A 444 -7.68 -23.16 3.38
CA GLY A 444 -8.22 -24.44 3.00
C GLY A 444 -7.98 -25.52 4.06
N TYR A 445 -6.80 -25.61 4.65
CA TYR A 445 -6.49 -26.57 5.72
C TYR A 445 -7.32 -26.36 6.98
N VAL A 446 -7.66 -25.13 7.34
CA VAL A 446 -8.49 -24.83 8.51
C VAL A 446 -9.99 -24.74 8.20
N GLY A 447 -10.39 -24.97 6.94
CA GLY A 447 -11.79 -25.00 6.51
C GLY A 447 -12.49 -23.63 6.57
N CYS A 448 -11.74 -22.54 6.34
CA CYS A 448 -12.24 -21.17 6.39
C CYS A 448 -12.36 -20.59 4.96
N ALA A 449 -13.57 -20.18 4.56
CA ALA A 449 -13.84 -19.63 3.24
C ALA A 449 -13.43 -18.14 3.11
N ASN A 450 -13.34 -17.43 4.21
CA ASN A 450 -13.03 -16.00 4.27
C ASN A 450 -12.30 -15.64 5.56
N ILE A 451 -11.81 -14.40 5.67
CA ILE A 451 -11.05 -13.93 6.83
C ILE A 451 -11.89 -13.85 8.11
N PRO A 452 -13.16 -13.39 8.12
CA PRO A 452 -14.00 -13.47 9.31
C PRO A 452 -14.11 -14.88 9.89
N GLU A 453 -14.23 -15.92 9.06
CA GLU A 453 -14.23 -17.30 9.53
C GLU A 453 -12.90 -17.71 10.17
N MET A 454 -11.77 -17.19 9.68
CA MET A 454 -10.46 -17.40 10.31
C MET A 454 -10.44 -16.88 11.75
N HIS A 455 -11.03 -15.70 12.00
CA HIS A 455 -11.11 -15.12 13.33
C HIS A 455 -11.95 -15.97 14.30
N GLU A 456 -12.97 -16.66 13.80
CA GLU A 456 -13.93 -17.40 14.61
C GLU A 456 -13.54 -18.87 14.82
N LYS A 457 -13.03 -19.54 13.77
CA LYS A 457 -12.90 -20.99 13.73
C LYS A 457 -11.47 -21.49 13.92
N ALA A 458 -10.46 -20.71 13.48
CA ALA A 458 -9.08 -21.17 13.50
C ALA A 458 -8.55 -21.34 14.94
N GLN A 459 -7.85 -22.43 15.19
CA GLN A 459 -7.28 -22.75 16.48
C GLN A 459 -5.78 -22.96 16.37
N PHE A 460 -5.06 -22.61 17.43
CA PHE A 460 -3.63 -22.73 17.53
C PHE A 460 -3.20 -23.86 18.46
N VAL A 461 -2.09 -24.50 18.12
CA VAL A 461 -1.30 -25.32 19.04
C VAL A 461 0.03 -24.62 19.32
N ARG A 462 0.45 -24.57 20.58
CA ARG A 462 1.80 -24.12 20.94
C ARG A 462 2.79 -25.20 20.58
N ILE A 463 3.93 -24.80 20.04
CA ILE A 463 5.05 -25.71 19.72
C ILE A 463 6.30 -25.35 20.53
N THR A 464 7.20 -26.28 20.63
CA THR A 464 8.53 -26.08 21.22
C THR A 464 9.55 -25.70 20.17
N GLY A 465 10.78 -25.32 20.56
CA GLY A 465 11.88 -25.15 19.62
C GLY A 465 12.19 -26.40 18.79
N ALA A 466 11.92 -27.61 19.33
CA ALA A 466 11.99 -28.84 18.57
C ALA A 466 10.92 -28.96 17.50
N GLY A 467 9.67 -28.56 17.83
CA GLY A 467 8.57 -28.50 16.87
C GLY A 467 8.78 -27.43 15.79
N LEU A 468 9.43 -26.31 16.12
CA LEU A 468 9.83 -25.33 15.12
C LEU A 468 10.86 -25.92 14.14
N LYS A 469 11.88 -26.63 14.64
CA LYS A 469 12.87 -27.32 13.79
C LYS A 469 12.22 -28.37 12.90
N GLU A 470 11.26 -29.14 13.42
CA GLU A 470 10.47 -30.11 12.66
C GLU A 470 9.63 -29.45 11.54
N SER A 471 9.20 -28.22 11.74
CA SER A 471 8.39 -27.48 10.78
C SER A 471 9.17 -27.00 9.54
N HIS A 472 10.49 -27.01 9.59
CA HIS A 472 11.37 -26.68 8.46
C HIS A 472 11.95 -27.95 7.84
N PRO A 473 12.33 -27.92 6.54
CA PRO A 473 13.09 -29.01 5.94
C PRO A 473 14.34 -29.33 6.77
N HIS A 474 14.46 -30.58 7.23
CA HIS A 474 15.55 -31.06 8.04
C HIS A 474 16.07 -32.39 7.49
N ASP A 475 17.31 -32.75 7.86
CA ASP A 475 17.98 -33.98 7.45
C ASP A 475 18.14 -34.16 5.92
N ILE A 476 18.07 -33.06 5.16
CA ILE A 476 18.31 -33.01 3.71
C ILE A 476 19.17 -31.80 3.35
N GLN A 477 19.89 -31.93 2.23
CA GLN A 477 20.51 -30.76 1.57
C GLN A 477 19.59 -30.26 0.45
N ILE A 478 19.14 -29.00 0.53
CA ILE A 478 18.31 -28.39 -0.52
C ILE A 478 19.20 -28.17 -1.75
N THR A 479 18.91 -28.88 -2.84
CA THR A 479 19.64 -28.74 -4.12
C THR A 479 18.94 -27.76 -5.09
N LYS A 480 17.65 -27.49 -4.87
CA LYS A 480 16.85 -26.52 -5.65
C LYS A 480 15.92 -25.77 -4.71
N GLU A 481 16.11 -24.46 -4.61
CA GLU A 481 15.26 -23.59 -3.80
C GLU A 481 13.83 -23.55 -4.36
N ALA A 482 12.83 -23.57 -3.46
CA ALA A 482 11.44 -23.29 -3.83
C ALA A 482 11.22 -21.76 -3.91
N PRO A 483 10.32 -21.28 -4.78
CA PRO A 483 10.09 -19.84 -4.94
C PRO A 483 9.55 -19.16 -3.66
N ASN A 484 8.94 -19.94 -2.77
CA ASN A 484 8.29 -19.50 -1.53
C ASN A 484 8.99 -19.95 -0.24
N TYR A 485 10.14 -20.63 -0.36
CA TYR A 485 10.93 -21.05 0.79
C TYR A 485 12.43 -20.87 0.54
N ARG A 486 13.10 -20.21 1.48
CA ARG A 486 14.56 -20.09 1.54
C ARG A 486 15.01 -20.45 2.94
N GLN A 487 16.09 -21.22 3.03
CA GLN A 487 16.74 -21.48 4.31
C GLN A 487 17.48 -20.22 4.74
N GLU A 488 17.14 -19.69 5.93
CA GLU A 488 17.93 -18.62 6.55
C GLU A 488 19.26 -19.26 7.04
N ASN A 489 20.40 -18.71 6.60
CA ASN A 489 21.74 -19.12 7.05
C ASN A 489 22.07 -18.49 8.40
#